data_7059cd9bacf9baae663b442cc2468895
#
_entry.id   7059cd9bacf9baae663b442cc2468895
#
_cell.length_a   1.000
_cell.length_b   1.000
_cell.length_c   1.000
_cell.angle_alpha   90.00
_cell.angle_beta   90.00
_cell.angle_gamma   90.00
#
_symmetry.space_group_name_H-M   'P 1'
#
loop_
_entity.id
_entity.type
_entity.pdbx_description
1 polymer ?
#
loop_
_entity_poly.entity_id
_entity_poly.type
_entity_poly.pdbx_seq_one_letter_code
_entity_poly.pdbx_strand_id
1 'polypeptide(L)'
;MAQNSRPAFRSPSLEQETVEELSRRLLEITAQLNASNRSLQHLQQERTEMLANLSHDLRAPLTAIRSAVDYLTSGQSLSAQDIEGALTLIDHRTGTLEHLIRDMYELFTLEDPSHAFSFQELDAPAFLEEYFYTALPDSHYAGHLLCLSVSQDLHATLFADSGKLVRILDNLLGNAAKYAPAGTKITLSAAPSADLTSLRISVTDEGPGIPPEDLERIFNRTYTVSSARTPGSATGSGLGLAIVKTITERHGGTVSYENAPGAGSIFSVTLPAKFLQS
;
A
#
# COMPACT_ATOMS: atom_id res chain seq x y z
N MET A 1 45.08 -74.42 -32.49
CA MET A 1 44.23 -73.96 -31.39
C MET A 1 44.40 -72.45 -31.24
N ALA A 2 43.49 -71.70 -31.80
CA ALA A 2 43.51 -70.22 -31.77
C ALA A 2 42.49 -69.77 -30.72
N GLN A 3 42.97 -69.16 -29.63
CA GLN A 3 42.14 -68.52 -28.64
C GLN A 3 41.76 -67.14 -29.09
N ASN A 4 40.49 -66.96 -29.32
CA ASN A 4 39.82 -65.73 -29.72
C ASN A 4 39.58 -64.90 -28.45
N SER A 5 40.44 -63.87 -28.20
CA SER A 5 40.25 -62.89 -27.16
C SER A 5 39.29 -61.82 -27.65
N ARG A 6 38.05 -61.87 -27.19
CA ARG A 6 37.09 -60.76 -27.36
C ARG A 6 37.54 -59.53 -26.54
N PRO A 7 37.58 -58.35 -27.07
CA PRO A 7 37.83 -57.14 -26.30
C PRO A 7 36.64 -56.89 -25.37
N ALA A 8 36.93 -56.71 -24.09
CA ALA A 8 35.96 -56.26 -23.12
C ALA A 8 35.40 -54.90 -23.48
N PHE A 9 34.13 -54.85 -23.75
CA PHE A 9 33.40 -53.57 -23.86
C PHE A 9 33.49 -52.86 -22.50
N ARG A 10 34.36 -51.84 -22.38
CA ARG A 10 34.32 -50.89 -21.27
C ARG A 10 33.10 -50.03 -21.48
N SER A 11 32.16 -50.12 -20.57
CA SER A 11 31.00 -49.26 -20.48
C SER A 11 31.46 -47.81 -20.30
N PRO A 12 31.10 -46.86 -21.20
CA PRO A 12 31.49 -45.45 -21.04
C PRO A 12 30.66 -44.72 -20.00
N SER A 13 30.02 -45.39 -19.05
CA SER A 13 28.78 -44.86 -18.50
C SER A 13 28.90 -44.05 -17.20
N LEU A 14 29.85 -44.34 -16.32
CA LEU A 14 29.89 -43.68 -15.01
C LEU A 14 30.53 -42.29 -15.01
N GLU A 15 31.59 -42.08 -15.79
CA GLU A 15 32.23 -40.75 -15.89
C GLU A 15 31.45 -39.79 -16.78
N GLN A 16 30.80 -40.28 -17.85
CA GLN A 16 29.93 -39.46 -18.70
C GLN A 16 28.63 -39.08 -17.99
N GLU A 17 27.99 -40.01 -17.25
CA GLU A 17 26.83 -39.75 -16.43
C GLU A 17 27.11 -38.70 -15.34
N THR A 18 28.30 -38.75 -14.71
CA THR A 18 28.71 -37.72 -13.72
C THR A 18 28.96 -36.36 -14.34
N VAL A 19 29.53 -36.28 -15.52
CA VAL A 19 29.76 -35.00 -16.23
C VAL A 19 28.46 -34.39 -16.71
N GLU A 20 27.55 -35.19 -17.26
CA GLU A 20 26.22 -34.72 -17.67
C GLU A 20 25.38 -34.23 -16.46
N GLU A 21 25.39 -34.94 -15.34
CA GLU A 21 24.71 -34.56 -14.11
C GLU A 21 25.30 -33.25 -13.54
N LEU A 22 26.65 -33.12 -13.55
CA LEU A 22 27.33 -31.90 -13.11
C LEU A 22 27.00 -30.70 -14.02
N SER A 23 26.98 -30.93 -15.32
CA SER A 23 26.63 -29.91 -16.31
C SER A 23 25.19 -29.45 -16.14
N ARG A 24 24.25 -30.38 -15.89
CA ARG A 24 22.84 -30.05 -15.63
C ARG A 24 22.71 -29.21 -14.36
N ARG A 25 23.35 -29.61 -13.27
CA ARG A 25 23.35 -28.84 -12.00
C ARG A 25 23.95 -27.45 -12.16
N LEU A 26 25.03 -27.32 -12.91
CA LEU A 26 25.64 -26.01 -13.22
C LEU A 26 24.65 -25.12 -14.00
N LEU A 27 23.96 -25.66 -15.00
CA LEU A 27 22.93 -24.91 -15.73
C LEU A 27 21.77 -24.49 -14.84
N GLU A 28 21.30 -25.36 -13.96
CA GLU A 28 20.24 -25.05 -12.98
C GLU A 28 20.67 -23.94 -12.01
N ILE A 29 21.86 -24.06 -11.42
CA ILE A 29 22.40 -23.02 -10.50
C ILE A 29 22.61 -21.71 -11.24
N THR A 30 23.12 -21.74 -12.46
CA THR A 30 23.33 -20.53 -13.27
C THR A 30 21.98 -19.88 -13.60
N ALA A 31 20.95 -20.67 -13.94
CA ALA A 31 19.62 -20.14 -14.19
C ALA A 31 18.98 -19.52 -12.93
N GLN A 32 19.14 -20.18 -11.77
CA GLN A 32 18.68 -19.63 -10.49
C GLN A 32 19.41 -18.35 -10.11
N LEU A 33 20.74 -18.30 -10.28
CA LEU A 33 21.54 -17.12 -10.00
C LEU A 33 21.15 -15.95 -10.91
N ASN A 34 20.94 -16.21 -12.20
CA ASN A 34 20.49 -15.19 -13.15
C ASN A 34 19.07 -14.68 -12.81
N ALA A 35 18.16 -15.56 -12.40
CA ALA A 35 16.83 -15.17 -11.95
C ALA A 35 16.91 -14.31 -10.68
N SER A 36 17.72 -14.70 -9.70
CA SER A 36 17.95 -13.93 -8.47
C SER A 36 18.56 -12.56 -8.74
N ASN A 37 19.58 -12.51 -9.62
CA ASN A 37 20.21 -11.24 -10.02
C ASN A 37 19.22 -10.31 -10.72
N ARG A 38 18.37 -10.81 -11.60
CA ARG A 38 17.32 -10.00 -12.24
C ARG A 38 16.32 -9.46 -11.21
N SER A 39 15.92 -10.28 -10.25
CA SER A 39 15.03 -9.85 -9.16
C SER A 39 15.67 -8.75 -8.30
N LEU A 40 16.95 -8.90 -7.94
CA LEU A 40 17.70 -7.88 -7.20
C LEU A 40 17.84 -6.58 -7.99
N GLN A 41 18.14 -6.64 -9.30
CA GLN A 41 18.21 -5.47 -10.16
C GLN A 41 16.86 -4.74 -10.23
N HIS A 42 15.76 -5.48 -10.36
CA HIS A 42 14.40 -4.92 -10.36
C HIS A 42 14.10 -4.19 -9.05
N LEU A 43 14.37 -4.84 -7.90
CA LEU A 43 14.19 -4.21 -6.59
C LEU A 43 15.04 -2.95 -6.40
N GLN A 44 16.31 -2.97 -6.88
CA GLN A 44 17.16 -1.78 -6.82
C GLN A 44 16.63 -0.63 -7.70
N GLN A 45 16.12 -0.97 -8.88
CA GLN A 45 15.52 0.02 -9.77
C GLN A 45 14.26 0.62 -9.16
N GLU A 46 13.34 -0.20 -8.64
CA GLU A 46 12.13 0.26 -7.93
C GLU A 46 12.48 1.19 -6.76
N ARG A 47 13.51 0.83 -5.97
CA ARG A 47 13.99 1.66 -4.86
C ARG A 47 14.53 3.01 -5.34
N THR A 48 15.27 3.02 -6.45
CA THR A 48 15.84 4.25 -7.03
C THR A 48 14.73 5.16 -7.56
N GLU A 49 13.77 4.60 -8.29
CA GLU A 49 12.60 5.33 -8.79
C GLU A 49 11.75 5.90 -7.65
N MET A 50 11.55 5.12 -6.59
CA MET A 50 10.87 5.57 -5.38
C MET A 50 11.56 6.79 -4.76
N LEU A 51 12.88 6.73 -4.56
CA LEU A 51 13.66 7.85 -3.99
C LEU A 51 13.61 9.09 -4.89
N ALA A 52 13.64 8.93 -6.21
CA ALA A 52 13.51 10.03 -7.15
C ALA A 52 12.12 10.70 -7.07
N ASN A 53 11.05 9.90 -7.02
CA ASN A 53 9.68 10.39 -6.88
C ASN A 53 9.47 11.09 -5.54
N LEU A 54 9.96 10.51 -4.44
CA LEU A 54 9.93 11.13 -3.11
C LEU A 54 10.67 12.47 -3.08
N SER A 55 11.83 12.55 -3.72
CA SER A 55 12.60 13.80 -3.82
C SER A 55 11.83 14.88 -4.57
N HIS A 56 11.08 14.49 -5.61
CA HIS A 56 10.20 15.39 -6.34
C HIS A 56 9.05 15.87 -5.46
N ASP A 57 8.38 14.94 -4.76
CA ASP A 57 7.20 15.23 -3.94
C ASP A 57 7.52 16.05 -2.67
N LEU A 58 8.73 15.91 -2.14
CA LEU A 58 9.25 16.77 -1.06
C LEU A 58 9.61 18.18 -1.56
N ARG A 59 10.08 18.32 -2.79
CA ARG A 59 10.50 19.61 -3.35
C ARG A 59 9.33 20.59 -3.54
N ALA A 60 8.17 20.10 -3.97
CA ALA A 60 7.01 20.96 -4.26
C ALA A 60 6.51 21.71 -2.99
N PRO A 61 6.19 21.06 -1.85
CA PRO A 61 5.78 21.74 -0.62
C PRO A 61 6.91 22.63 -0.06
N LEU A 62 8.17 22.20 -0.14
CA LEU A 62 9.32 22.99 0.33
C LEU A 62 9.45 24.29 -0.48
N THR A 63 9.27 24.24 -1.80
CA THR A 63 9.28 25.42 -2.67
C THR A 63 8.14 26.37 -2.31
N ALA A 64 6.93 25.84 -2.04
CA ALA A 64 5.80 26.65 -1.63
C ALA A 64 6.03 27.36 -0.28
N ILE A 65 6.59 26.64 0.72
CA ILE A 65 7.00 27.22 2.01
C ILE A 65 8.01 28.34 1.78
N ARG A 66 9.06 28.08 1.00
CA ARG A 66 10.08 29.08 0.70
C ARG A 66 9.49 30.34 0.05
N SER A 67 8.62 30.17 -0.95
CA SER A 67 7.95 31.31 -1.61
C SER A 67 7.08 32.10 -0.64
N ALA A 68 6.38 31.45 0.29
CA ALA A 68 5.58 32.14 1.30
C ALA A 68 6.45 32.92 2.28
N VAL A 69 7.59 32.38 2.70
CA VAL A 69 8.57 33.06 3.55
C VAL A 69 9.20 34.26 2.82
N ASP A 70 9.61 34.08 1.55
CA ASP A 70 10.17 35.15 0.73
C ASP A 70 9.15 36.29 0.54
N TYR A 71 7.84 35.94 0.38
CA TYR A 71 6.75 36.93 0.32
C TYR A 71 6.61 37.69 1.65
N LEU A 72 6.59 37.02 2.79
CA LEU A 72 6.48 37.67 4.11
C LEU A 72 7.69 38.56 4.43
N THR A 73 8.87 38.27 3.88
CA THR A 73 10.13 39.00 4.13
C THR A 73 10.46 40.01 3.04
N SER A 74 9.61 40.18 2.04
CA SER A 74 9.85 41.03 0.85
C SER A 74 9.97 42.54 1.13
N GLY A 75 9.66 42.98 2.35
CA GLY A 75 9.68 44.39 2.75
C GLY A 75 8.48 45.19 2.21
N GLN A 76 7.51 44.54 1.58
CA GLN A 76 6.26 45.18 1.14
C GLN A 76 5.32 45.36 2.33
N SER A 77 4.42 46.39 2.24
CA SER A 77 3.33 46.54 3.21
C SER A 77 2.30 45.47 2.97
N LEU A 78 2.31 44.42 3.82
CA LEU A 78 1.36 43.31 3.77
C LEU A 78 0.16 43.61 4.67
N SER A 79 -1.04 43.24 4.21
CA SER A 79 -2.23 43.25 5.06
C SER A 79 -2.18 42.10 6.09
N ALA A 80 -2.93 42.24 7.18
CA ALA A 80 -3.06 41.13 8.18
C ALA A 80 -3.60 39.86 7.50
N GLN A 81 -4.47 39.97 6.52
CA GLN A 81 -5.03 38.84 5.78
C GLN A 81 -3.99 38.16 4.88
N ASP A 82 -3.06 38.92 4.25
CA ASP A 82 -1.94 38.35 3.47
C ASP A 82 -0.98 37.57 4.36
N ILE A 83 -0.68 38.11 5.54
CA ILE A 83 0.18 37.44 6.52
C ILE A 83 -0.47 36.14 7.01
N GLU A 84 -1.75 36.18 7.39
CA GLU A 84 -2.50 35.01 7.86
C GLU A 84 -2.59 33.93 6.76
N GLY A 85 -2.85 34.33 5.52
CA GLY A 85 -2.89 33.42 4.37
C GLY A 85 -1.54 32.74 4.12
N ALA A 86 -0.44 33.49 4.21
CA ALA A 86 0.91 32.93 4.04
C ALA A 86 1.29 31.97 5.19
N LEU A 87 0.95 32.30 6.43
CA LEU A 87 1.17 31.42 7.59
C LEU A 87 0.35 30.13 7.48
N THR A 88 -0.92 30.23 7.10
CA THR A 88 -1.78 29.07 6.87
C THR A 88 -1.24 28.17 5.76
N LEU A 89 -0.70 28.74 4.68
CA LEU A 89 -0.04 27.98 3.62
C LEU A 89 1.19 27.25 4.13
N ILE A 90 2.04 27.92 4.91
CA ILE A 90 3.24 27.31 5.50
C ILE A 90 2.85 26.14 6.40
N ASP A 91 1.90 26.33 7.31
CA ASP A 91 1.43 25.30 8.23
C ASP A 91 0.91 24.06 7.48
N HIS A 92 0.01 24.27 6.51
CA HIS A 92 -0.55 23.20 5.68
C HIS A 92 0.54 22.44 4.90
N ARG A 93 1.55 23.13 4.34
CA ARG A 93 2.64 22.51 3.59
C ARG A 93 3.63 21.78 4.49
N THR A 94 3.83 22.27 5.70
CA THR A 94 4.65 21.59 6.72
C THR A 94 3.97 20.29 7.14
N GLY A 95 2.67 20.30 7.43
CA GLY A 95 1.91 19.08 7.72
C GLY A 95 1.98 18.06 6.57
N THR A 96 1.92 18.52 5.32
CA THR A 96 2.10 17.65 4.15
C THR A 96 3.49 16.97 4.14
N LEU A 97 4.56 17.70 4.47
CA LEU A 97 5.92 17.16 4.56
C LEU A 97 6.05 16.13 5.69
N GLU A 98 5.47 16.42 6.85
CA GLU A 98 5.48 15.48 7.99
C GLU A 98 4.79 14.16 7.64
N HIS A 99 3.65 14.21 6.95
CA HIS A 99 2.95 13.01 6.47
C HIS A 99 3.80 12.21 5.47
N LEU A 100 4.43 12.88 4.49
CA LEU A 100 5.31 12.26 3.52
C LEU A 100 6.48 11.52 4.19
N ILE A 101 7.14 12.18 5.15
CA ILE A 101 8.28 11.61 5.88
C ILE A 101 7.82 10.41 6.73
N ARG A 102 6.67 10.51 7.39
CA ARG A 102 6.10 9.42 8.19
C ARG A 102 5.74 8.21 7.33
N ASP A 103 5.07 8.42 6.20
CA ASP A 103 4.72 7.35 5.26
C ASP A 103 5.96 6.64 4.73
N MET A 104 6.98 7.42 4.36
CA MET A 104 8.27 6.91 3.89
C MET A 104 8.96 6.05 4.96
N TYR A 105 9.07 6.56 6.19
CA TYR A 105 9.68 5.83 7.29
C TYR A 105 8.93 4.54 7.59
N GLU A 106 7.59 4.60 7.61
CA GLU A 106 6.76 3.43 7.82
C GLU A 106 6.96 2.38 6.73
N LEU A 107 6.98 2.78 5.45
CA LEU A 107 7.18 1.84 4.36
C LEU A 107 8.54 1.13 4.47
N PHE A 108 9.63 1.86 4.77
CA PHE A 108 10.94 1.23 5.00
C PHE A 108 10.93 0.28 6.20
N THR A 109 10.23 0.64 7.27
CA THR A 109 10.09 -0.22 8.45
C THR A 109 9.28 -1.47 8.14
N LEU A 110 8.24 -1.35 7.33
CA LEU A 110 7.41 -2.48 6.89
C LEU A 110 8.16 -3.42 5.94
N GLU A 111 9.16 -2.94 5.21
CA GLU A 111 9.98 -3.76 4.31
C GLU A 111 11.08 -4.54 5.04
N ASP A 112 11.41 -4.13 6.25
CA ASP A 112 12.37 -4.86 7.08
C ASP A 112 11.72 -6.13 7.65
N PRO A 113 12.16 -7.34 7.24
CA PRO A 113 11.64 -8.60 7.77
C PRO A 113 11.87 -8.77 9.28
N SER A 114 12.88 -8.08 9.84
CA SER A 114 13.19 -8.13 11.27
C SER A 114 12.21 -7.32 12.11
N HIS A 115 11.44 -6.42 11.50
CA HIS A 115 10.42 -5.65 12.20
C HIS A 115 9.19 -6.53 12.49
N ALA A 116 9.07 -6.99 13.73
CA ALA A 116 7.97 -7.84 14.15
C ALA A 116 6.65 -7.05 14.29
N PHE A 117 5.55 -7.64 13.84
CA PHE A 117 4.19 -7.14 14.12
C PHE A 117 3.73 -7.67 15.49
N SER A 118 2.94 -6.88 16.17
CA SER A 118 2.35 -7.22 17.47
C SER A 118 1.00 -7.90 17.27
N PHE A 119 1.01 -9.14 16.79
CA PHE A 119 -0.20 -9.89 16.52
C PHE A 119 -0.94 -10.25 17.81
N GLN A 120 -2.26 -10.00 17.81
CA GLN A 120 -3.18 -10.38 18.88
C GLN A 120 -4.54 -10.80 18.32
N GLU A 121 -5.32 -11.54 19.12
CA GLU A 121 -6.69 -11.84 18.75
C GLU A 121 -7.56 -10.58 18.95
N LEU A 122 -8.29 -10.18 17.91
CA LEU A 122 -9.16 -9.01 17.87
C LEU A 122 -10.56 -9.43 17.47
N ASP A 123 -11.56 -8.99 18.24
CA ASP A 123 -12.94 -9.00 17.80
C ASP A 123 -13.12 -7.97 16.69
N ALA A 124 -13.33 -8.43 15.46
CA ALA A 124 -13.31 -7.55 14.29
C ALA A 124 -14.45 -6.54 14.28
N PRO A 125 -15.72 -6.91 14.55
CA PRO A 125 -16.82 -5.95 14.71
C PRO A 125 -16.53 -4.88 15.75
N ALA A 126 -16.15 -5.26 16.96
CA ALA A 126 -15.87 -4.32 18.04
C ALA A 126 -14.72 -3.37 17.69
N PHE A 127 -13.65 -3.88 17.08
CA PHE A 127 -12.53 -3.08 16.62
C PHE A 127 -12.94 -2.06 15.55
N LEU A 128 -13.76 -2.47 14.56
CA LEU A 128 -14.22 -1.57 13.50
C LEU A 128 -15.17 -0.50 14.01
N GLU A 129 -16.03 -0.83 14.98
CA GLU A 129 -16.90 0.13 15.64
C GLU A 129 -16.10 1.15 16.45
N GLU A 130 -15.16 0.71 17.28
CA GLU A 130 -14.29 1.59 18.07
C GLU A 130 -13.50 2.54 17.16
N TYR A 131 -12.88 2.00 16.10
CA TYR A 131 -12.17 2.80 15.11
C TYR A 131 -13.09 3.84 14.46
N PHE A 132 -14.26 3.42 13.98
CA PHE A 132 -15.21 4.30 13.30
C PHE A 132 -15.65 5.48 14.17
N TYR A 133 -16.05 5.22 15.42
CA TYR A 133 -16.47 6.26 16.34
C TYR A 133 -15.32 7.16 16.80
N THR A 134 -14.09 6.68 16.78
CA THR A 134 -12.89 7.49 17.03
C THR A 134 -12.55 8.39 15.84
N ALA A 135 -12.74 7.91 14.61
CA ALA A 135 -12.50 8.68 13.38
C ALA A 135 -13.60 9.71 13.07
N LEU A 136 -14.85 9.45 13.48
CA LEU A 136 -16.02 10.27 13.15
C LEU A 136 -15.86 11.77 13.49
N PRO A 137 -15.29 12.19 14.64
CA PRO A 137 -15.10 13.61 14.97
C PRO A 137 -13.92 14.27 14.27
N ASP A 138 -13.12 13.54 13.48
CA ASP A 138 -11.95 14.10 12.80
C ASP A 138 -12.40 15.09 11.70
N SER A 139 -11.80 16.29 11.74
CA SER A 139 -12.06 17.36 10.77
C SER A 139 -11.76 16.99 9.32
N HIS A 140 -10.90 15.99 9.09
CA HIS A 140 -10.60 15.47 7.74
C HIS A 140 -11.84 14.89 7.05
N TYR A 141 -12.82 14.42 7.81
CA TYR A 141 -14.06 13.84 7.29
C TYR A 141 -15.27 14.76 7.40
N ALA A 142 -15.11 15.98 7.95
CA ALA A 142 -16.21 16.91 8.24
C ALA A 142 -17.05 17.31 7.01
N GLY A 143 -16.52 17.11 5.81
CA GLY A 143 -17.22 17.37 4.55
C GLY A 143 -17.99 16.18 3.97
N HIS A 144 -18.00 15.02 4.66
CA HIS A 144 -18.57 13.76 4.14
C HIS A 144 -19.53 13.11 5.14
N LEU A 145 -20.41 12.22 4.62
CA LEU A 145 -21.30 11.40 5.42
C LEU A 145 -20.61 10.04 5.67
N LEU A 146 -19.95 9.91 6.83
CA LEU A 146 -19.38 8.63 7.24
C LEU A 146 -20.47 7.67 7.66
N CYS A 147 -20.42 6.43 7.18
CA CYS A 147 -21.34 5.35 7.51
C CYS A 147 -20.59 4.07 7.85
N LEU A 148 -21.06 3.37 8.89
CA LEU A 148 -20.60 2.04 9.25
C LEU A 148 -21.64 1.00 8.82
N SER A 149 -21.22 -0.05 8.12
CA SER A 149 -22.07 -1.15 7.65
C SER A 149 -21.44 -2.49 8.06
N VAL A 150 -21.55 -2.81 9.32
CA VAL A 150 -21.14 -4.09 9.91
C VAL A 150 -22.39 -4.76 10.48
N SER A 151 -22.64 -6.03 10.11
CA SER A 151 -23.79 -6.78 10.62
C SER A 151 -23.63 -7.03 12.11
N GLN A 152 -24.71 -6.90 12.87
CA GLN A 152 -24.75 -7.26 14.31
C GLN A 152 -24.54 -8.76 14.56
N ASP A 153 -24.85 -9.60 13.55
CA ASP A 153 -24.65 -11.05 13.60
C ASP A 153 -23.25 -11.48 13.12
N LEU A 154 -22.38 -10.52 12.80
CA LEU A 154 -21.01 -10.81 12.40
C LEU A 154 -20.16 -11.12 13.64
N HIS A 155 -19.79 -12.38 13.80
CA HIS A 155 -18.86 -12.84 14.84
C HIS A 155 -17.56 -13.32 14.17
N ALA A 156 -16.58 -12.43 14.08
CA ALA A 156 -15.32 -12.68 13.40
C ALA A 156 -14.14 -12.27 14.29
N THR A 157 -13.19 -13.17 14.47
CA THR A 157 -11.93 -12.90 15.17
C THR A 157 -10.78 -12.86 14.18
N LEU A 158 -10.02 -11.76 14.19
CA LEU A 158 -8.78 -11.58 13.44
C LEU A 158 -7.58 -11.85 14.35
N PHE A 159 -6.52 -12.43 13.79
CA PHE A 159 -5.21 -12.45 14.44
C PHE A 159 -4.34 -11.40 13.74
N ALA A 160 -4.25 -10.20 14.34
CA ALA A 160 -3.71 -9.02 13.67
C ALA A 160 -3.02 -8.04 14.63
N ASP A 161 -2.21 -7.16 14.07
CA ASP A 161 -1.67 -5.98 14.76
C ASP A 161 -2.67 -4.84 14.63
N SER A 162 -3.32 -4.47 15.74
CA SER A 162 -4.37 -3.44 15.77
C SER A 162 -3.89 -2.08 15.27
N GLY A 163 -2.67 -1.67 15.63
CA GLY A 163 -2.08 -0.41 15.16
C GLY A 163 -1.87 -0.40 13.65
N LYS A 164 -1.50 -1.55 13.05
CA LYS A 164 -1.36 -1.68 11.61
C LYS A 164 -2.70 -1.74 10.90
N LEU A 165 -3.74 -2.31 11.51
CA LEU A 165 -5.11 -2.25 10.98
C LEU A 165 -5.66 -0.82 11.00
N VAL A 166 -5.45 -0.05 12.07
CA VAL A 166 -5.78 1.38 12.10
C VAL A 166 -5.12 2.09 10.93
N ARG A 167 -3.85 1.83 10.67
CA ARG A 167 -3.12 2.44 9.56
C ARG A 167 -3.68 2.10 8.17
N ILE A 168 -4.15 0.86 7.97
CA ILE A 168 -4.90 0.48 6.76
C ILE A 168 -6.14 1.36 6.61
N LEU A 169 -6.95 1.45 7.67
CA LEU A 169 -8.22 2.18 7.64
C LEU A 169 -8.01 3.68 7.43
N ASP A 170 -7.02 4.29 8.10
CA ASP A 170 -6.66 5.71 7.90
C ASP A 170 -6.30 6.01 6.45
N ASN A 171 -5.51 5.14 5.82
CA ASN A 171 -5.14 5.31 4.42
C ASN A 171 -6.34 5.17 3.47
N LEU A 172 -7.21 4.18 3.70
CA LEU A 172 -8.37 3.96 2.85
C LEU A 172 -9.43 5.05 3.02
N LEU A 173 -9.78 5.41 4.27
CA LEU A 173 -10.74 6.49 4.54
C LEU A 173 -10.19 7.86 4.14
N GLY A 174 -8.90 8.12 4.37
CA GLY A 174 -8.25 9.35 3.94
C GLY A 174 -8.24 9.49 2.41
N ASN A 175 -8.03 8.41 1.67
CA ASN A 175 -8.17 8.42 0.22
C ASN A 175 -9.61 8.70 -0.21
N ALA A 176 -10.60 8.04 0.40
CA ALA A 176 -12.00 8.28 0.11
C ALA A 176 -12.38 9.76 0.35
N ALA A 177 -12.03 10.33 1.51
CA ALA A 177 -12.31 11.73 1.82
C ALA A 177 -11.61 12.72 0.88
N LYS A 178 -10.43 12.36 0.38
CA LYS A 178 -9.67 13.20 -0.53
C LYS A 178 -10.24 13.25 -1.94
N TYR A 179 -10.77 12.13 -2.44
CA TYR A 179 -11.17 12.00 -3.84
C TYR A 179 -12.69 12.03 -4.06
N ALA A 180 -13.49 11.74 -3.05
CA ALA A 180 -14.93 11.88 -3.13
C ALA A 180 -15.35 13.35 -3.11
N PRO A 181 -16.41 13.75 -3.84
CA PRO A 181 -16.98 15.10 -3.76
C PRO A 181 -17.50 15.39 -2.33
N ALA A 182 -17.39 16.64 -1.90
CA ALA A 182 -17.95 17.05 -0.61
C ALA A 182 -19.46 16.79 -0.55
N GLY A 183 -19.93 16.36 0.62
CA GLY A 183 -21.35 15.99 0.86
C GLY A 183 -21.70 14.57 0.47
N THR A 184 -20.78 13.81 -0.12
CA THR A 184 -21.03 12.41 -0.51
C THR A 184 -20.78 11.44 0.65
N LYS A 185 -21.22 10.21 0.45
CA LYS A 185 -21.16 9.13 1.43
C LYS A 185 -19.85 8.36 1.32
N ILE A 186 -19.23 8.09 2.49
CA ILE A 186 -18.10 7.16 2.62
C ILE A 186 -18.53 6.05 3.57
N THR A 187 -18.47 4.80 3.13
CA THR A 187 -18.94 3.65 3.90
C THR A 187 -17.80 2.73 4.26
N LEU A 188 -17.58 2.50 5.56
CA LEU A 188 -16.77 1.40 6.08
C LEU A 188 -17.66 0.19 6.29
N SER A 189 -17.32 -0.93 5.69
CA SER A 189 -18.10 -2.18 5.79
C SER A 189 -17.22 -3.39 6.04
N ALA A 190 -17.81 -4.43 6.63
CA ALA A 190 -17.16 -5.73 6.80
C ALA A 190 -18.14 -6.86 6.50
N ALA A 191 -17.65 -7.88 5.78
CA ALA A 191 -18.41 -9.06 5.42
C ALA A 191 -17.51 -10.30 5.38
N PRO A 192 -18.01 -11.49 5.76
CA PRO A 192 -17.28 -12.73 5.62
C PRO A 192 -17.09 -13.08 4.14
N SER A 193 -16.01 -13.80 3.84
CA SER A 193 -15.86 -14.49 2.55
C SER A 193 -16.86 -15.63 2.43
N ALA A 194 -17.16 -16.06 1.20
CA ALA A 194 -18.14 -17.12 0.94
C ALA A 194 -17.79 -18.47 1.62
N ASP A 195 -16.52 -18.74 1.82
CA ASP A 195 -15.99 -19.94 2.47
C ASP A 195 -15.78 -19.79 3.99
N LEU A 196 -16.13 -18.63 4.57
CA LEU A 196 -15.95 -18.31 5.99
C LEU A 196 -14.50 -18.50 6.50
N THR A 197 -13.50 -18.32 5.64
CA THR A 197 -12.08 -18.41 6.02
C THR A 197 -11.43 -17.04 6.21
N SER A 198 -12.06 -15.98 5.70
CA SER A 198 -11.53 -14.62 5.75
C SER A 198 -12.62 -13.56 5.88
N LEU A 199 -12.24 -12.43 6.45
CA LEU A 199 -13.07 -11.24 6.58
C LEU A 199 -12.62 -10.22 5.53
N ARG A 200 -13.57 -9.72 4.73
CA ARG A 200 -13.36 -8.59 3.83
C ARG A 200 -13.80 -7.31 4.53
N ILE A 201 -12.88 -6.37 4.66
CA ILE A 201 -13.13 -5.02 5.16
C ILE A 201 -13.02 -4.08 3.96
N SER A 202 -14.03 -3.25 3.72
CA SER A 202 -14.10 -2.40 2.53
C SER A 202 -14.42 -0.97 2.87
N VAL A 203 -13.80 -0.04 2.17
CA VAL A 203 -14.15 1.38 2.16
C VAL A 203 -14.71 1.72 0.79
N THR A 204 -15.95 2.20 0.76
CA THR A 204 -16.66 2.60 -0.46
C THR A 204 -16.84 4.12 -0.47
N ASP A 205 -16.51 4.77 -1.56
CA ASP A 205 -16.72 6.19 -1.78
C ASP A 205 -17.54 6.44 -3.07
N GLU A 206 -18.06 7.65 -3.21
CA GLU A 206 -18.80 8.13 -4.38
C GLU A 206 -17.93 9.07 -5.25
N GLY A 207 -16.62 8.82 -5.30
CA GLY A 207 -15.66 9.57 -6.10
C GLY A 207 -15.74 9.26 -7.60
N PRO A 208 -14.75 9.72 -8.39
CA PRO A 208 -14.74 9.53 -9.84
C PRO A 208 -14.39 8.08 -10.26
N GLY A 209 -14.01 7.23 -9.32
CA GLY A 209 -13.45 5.91 -9.64
C GLY A 209 -12.02 6.00 -10.20
N ILE A 210 -11.48 4.85 -10.62
CA ILE A 210 -10.13 4.74 -11.18
C ILE A 210 -10.21 4.21 -12.61
N PRO A 211 -9.48 4.84 -13.57
CA PRO A 211 -9.40 4.36 -14.94
C PRO A 211 -8.87 2.92 -15.01
N PRO A 212 -9.40 2.07 -15.91
CA PRO A 212 -8.99 0.66 -16.01
C PRO A 212 -7.49 0.47 -16.24
N GLU A 213 -6.84 1.38 -16.97
CA GLU A 213 -5.42 1.37 -17.26
C GLU A 213 -4.51 1.58 -16.04
N ASP A 214 -5.07 2.13 -14.97
CA ASP A 214 -4.33 2.43 -13.74
C ASP A 214 -4.47 1.32 -12.67
N LEU A 215 -5.46 0.43 -12.79
CA LEU A 215 -5.85 -0.53 -11.76
C LEU A 215 -4.72 -1.46 -11.29
N GLU A 216 -3.88 -1.92 -12.20
CA GLU A 216 -2.75 -2.79 -11.87
C GLU A 216 -1.63 -2.06 -11.10
N ARG A 217 -1.62 -0.72 -11.15
CA ARG A 217 -0.54 0.11 -10.67
C ARG A 217 -0.85 0.90 -9.41
N ILE A 218 -2.14 1.03 -9.04
CA ILE A 218 -2.56 1.88 -7.89
C ILE A 218 -1.97 1.46 -6.55
N PHE A 219 -1.60 0.19 -6.39
CA PHE A 219 -0.93 -0.34 -5.21
C PHE A 219 0.59 -0.30 -5.31
N ASN A 220 1.15 0.16 -6.44
CA ASN A 220 2.59 0.33 -6.59
C ASN A 220 3.05 1.59 -5.85
N ARG A 221 4.28 1.54 -5.35
CA ARG A 221 4.89 2.65 -4.60
C ARG A 221 4.94 3.91 -5.44
N THR A 222 4.61 5.03 -4.82
CA THR A 222 4.65 6.38 -5.44
C THR A 222 3.81 6.53 -6.70
N TYR A 223 2.91 5.57 -6.97
CA TYR A 223 1.99 5.70 -8.09
C TYR A 223 0.84 6.64 -7.74
N THR A 224 0.57 7.56 -8.62
CA THR A 224 -0.57 8.48 -8.52
C THR A 224 -1.20 8.58 -9.91
N VAL A 225 -2.51 8.42 -9.98
CA VAL A 225 -3.28 8.54 -11.23
C VAL A 225 -3.02 9.92 -11.86
N SER A 226 -2.73 9.94 -13.16
CA SER A 226 -2.29 11.15 -13.88
C SER A 226 -3.28 12.32 -13.77
N SER A 227 -4.59 12.05 -13.72
CA SER A 227 -5.64 13.04 -13.52
C SER A 227 -5.62 13.69 -12.13
N ALA A 228 -5.04 13.04 -11.12
CA ALA A 228 -4.88 13.57 -9.77
C ALA A 228 -3.64 14.48 -9.61
N ARG A 229 -2.80 14.61 -10.64
CA ARG A 229 -1.59 15.46 -10.66
C ARG A 229 -1.87 16.91 -11.09
N THR A 230 -3.13 17.36 -11.08
CA THR A 230 -3.45 18.75 -11.41
C THR A 230 -2.75 19.69 -10.44
N PRO A 231 -2.03 20.74 -10.93
CA PRO A 231 -1.39 21.74 -10.08
C PRO A 231 -2.43 22.41 -9.19
N GLY A 232 -2.29 22.29 -7.87
CA GLY A 232 -3.21 22.86 -6.88
C GLY A 232 -4.09 21.86 -6.14
N SER A 233 -4.27 20.63 -6.64
CA SER A 233 -4.90 19.57 -5.84
C SER A 233 -3.89 19.04 -4.81
N ALA A 234 -4.37 18.66 -3.61
CA ALA A 234 -3.55 18.04 -2.58
C ALA A 234 -3.04 16.67 -3.09
N THR A 235 -1.88 16.67 -3.75
CA THR A 235 -1.23 15.46 -4.26
C THR A 235 -0.82 14.59 -3.09
N GLY A 236 -1.39 13.39 -2.98
CA GLY A 236 -0.92 12.40 -2.02
C GLY A 236 0.44 11.83 -2.43
N SER A 237 1.18 11.29 -1.47
CA SER A 237 2.49 10.67 -1.65
C SER A 237 2.50 9.48 -2.61
N GLY A 238 1.35 8.93 -2.96
CA GLY A 238 1.26 7.64 -3.64
C GLY A 238 1.78 6.46 -2.81
N LEU A 239 2.08 6.69 -1.52
CA LEU A 239 2.59 5.66 -0.61
C LEU A 239 1.48 4.96 0.18
N GLY A 240 0.36 5.62 0.41
CA GLY A 240 -0.71 5.11 1.27
C GLY A 240 -1.24 3.74 0.85
N LEU A 241 -1.54 3.54 -0.44
CA LEU A 241 -2.02 2.24 -0.94
C LEU A 241 -0.92 1.17 -0.96
N ALA A 242 0.35 1.55 -1.15
CA ALA A 242 1.47 0.62 -1.02
C ALA A 242 1.66 0.17 0.45
N ILE A 243 1.47 1.08 1.41
CA ILE A 243 1.44 0.76 2.86
C ILE A 243 0.29 -0.21 3.15
N VAL A 244 -0.93 0.06 2.66
CA VAL A 244 -2.09 -0.83 2.81
C VAL A 244 -1.76 -2.22 2.29
N LYS A 245 -1.22 -2.33 1.07
CA LYS A 245 -0.83 -3.60 0.46
C LYS A 245 0.20 -4.35 1.32
N THR A 246 1.29 -3.69 1.69
CA THR A 246 2.38 -4.32 2.46
C THR A 246 1.89 -4.81 3.82
N ILE A 247 1.10 -4.01 4.55
CA ILE A 247 0.52 -4.43 5.84
C ILE A 247 -0.40 -5.63 5.64
N THR A 248 -1.28 -5.58 4.64
CA THR A 248 -2.24 -6.65 4.36
C THR A 248 -1.55 -7.96 4.02
N GLU A 249 -0.54 -7.92 3.13
CA GLU A 249 0.26 -9.09 2.76
C GLU A 249 1.00 -9.70 3.97
N ARG A 250 1.52 -8.85 4.86
CA ARG A 250 2.17 -9.31 6.10
C ARG A 250 1.19 -9.92 7.11
N HIS A 251 -0.10 -9.64 7.01
CA HIS A 251 -1.17 -10.31 7.75
C HIS A 251 -1.69 -11.58 7.03
N GLY A 252 -1.06 -11.99 5.90
CA GLY A 252 -1.50 -13.13 5.11
C GLY A 252 -2.77 -12.88 4.31
N GLY A 253 -3.11 -11.60 4.09
CA GLY A 253 -4.29 -11.16 3.37
C GLY A 253 -4.02 -10.68 1.94
N THR A 254 -5.05 -10.17 1.31
CA THR A 254 -5.01 -9.60 -0.04
C THR A 254 -5.75 -8.27 -0.12
N VAL A 255 -5.31 -7.38 -1.02
CA VAL A 255 -6.00 -6.14 -1.34
C VAL A 255 -6.69 -6.24 -2.69
N SER A 256 -7.82 -5.58 -2.83
CA SER A 256 -8.52 -5.47 -4.10
C SER A 256 -9.17 -4.10 -4.28
N TYR A 257 -9.47 -3.77 -5.52
CA TYR A 257 -10.18 -2.57 -5.92
C TYR A 257 -11.28 -2.94 -6.92
N GLU A 258 -12.42 -2.30 -6.79
CA GLU A 258 -13.54 -2.40 -7.73
C GLU A 258 -14.13 -0.99 -7.92
N ASN A 259 -14.60 -0.67 -9.14
CA ASN A 259 -15.42 0.52 -9.32
C ASN A 259 -16.79 0.29 -8.69
N ALA A 260 -17.25 1.24 -7.89
CA ALA A 260 -18.60 1.18 -7.31
C ALA A 260 -19.67 1.40 -8.39
N PRO A 261 -20.87 0.79 -8.27
CA PRO A 261 -21.97 1.04 -9.17
C PRO A 261 -22.36 2.53 -9.20
N GLY A 262 -22.38 3.13 -10.38
CA GLY A 262 -22.83 4.51 -10.58
C GLY A 262 -21.75 5.60 -10.49
N ALA A 263 -20.53 5.26 -10.35
CA ALA A 263 -19.30 6.01 -10.09
C ALA A 263 -18.88 5.90 -8.61
N GLY A 264 -17.56 5.84 -8.38
CA GLY A 264 -16.98 5.69 -7.05
C GLY A 264 -15.98 4.53 -6.98
N SER A 265 -15.41 4.35 -5.79
CA SER A 265 -14.39 3.33 -5.55
C SER A 265 -14.78 2.42 -4.41
N ILE A 266 -14.41 1.14 -4.52
CA ILE A 266 -14.46 0.17 -3.43
C ILE A 266 -13.05 -0.37 -3.24
N PHE A 267 -12.38 0.04 -2.18
CA PHE A 267 -11.12 -0.55 -1.76
C PHE A 267 -11.39 -1.60 -0.68
N SER A 268 -10.86 -2.79 -0.87
CA SER A 268 -11.08 -3.90 0.06
C SER A 268 -9.76 -4.51 0.50
N VAL A 269 -9.68 -4.86 1.79
CA VAL A 269 -8.66 -5.74 2.35
C VAL A 269 -9.35 -7.00 2.85
N THR A 270 -8.79 -8.16 2.50
CA THR A 270 -9.30 -9.46 2.92
C THR A 270 -8.26 -10.11 3.81
N LEU A 271 -8.61 -10.40 5.04
CA LEU A 271 -7.71 -10.94 6.06
C LEU A 271 -8.21 -12.31 6.55
N PRO A 272 -7.31 -13.26 6.84
CA PRO A 272 -7.70 -14.51 7.48
C PRO A 272 -8.46 -14.26 8.78
N ALA A 273 -9.59 -14.93 8.97
CA ALA A 273 -10.46 -14.74 10.11
C ALA A 273 -11.05 -16.08 10.59
N LYS A 274 -11.34 -16.14 11.89
CA LYS A 274 -12.12 -17.23 12.49
C LYS A 274 -13.55 -16.72 12.72
N PHE A 275 -14.53 -17.51 12.33
CA PHE A 275 -15.95 -17.21 12.56
C PHE A 275 -16.50 -18.15 13.61
N LEU A 276 -17.15 -17.60 14.62
CA LEU A 276 -17.91 -18.42 15.56
C LEU A 276 -19.21 -18.85 14.85
N GLN A 277 -19.39 -20.16 14.71
CA GLN A 277 -20.68 -20.69 14.27
C GLN A 277 -21.67 -20.49 15.41
N SER A 278 -22.75 -19.77 15.14
CA SER A 278 -23.89 -19.62 16.04
C SER A 278 -24.65 -20.93 16.19
#